data_2f4d121af8818d319fae64a16c022fb8
#
_entry.id   2f4d121af8818d319fae64a16c022fb8
#
_cell.length_a   1.000
_cell.length_b   1.000
_cell.length_c   1.000
_cell.angle_alpha   90.00
_cell.angle_beta   90.00
_cell.angle_gamma   90.00
#
_symmetry.space_group_name_H-M   'P 1'
#
loop_
_entity.id
_entity.type
_entity.pdbx_description
1 polymer ?
#
loop_
_entity_poly.entity_id
_entity_poly.type
_entity_poly.pdbx_seq_one_letter_code
_entity_poly.pdbx_strand_id
1 'polypeptide(L)'
;MTIRNLFPSMRAVSARLSSRPAVPVGTSVAPTPAPRHAPVDIPVCDPGPDALACETLRARGQFLARQDDWEQLAKEIATAEAARQQTPGLRSAASMLAEGARRDMTTAIAEAVARGKPREVQAAVAALEPLLAEMPACPVIAQIIAMVHVETARAWRAAPDTGLPAADRQAAFARHMAAATRLNDRFDPFEHQSPLWAVVRCSVLEADPAPQDRVADDFEDLIDLDPGNPWHMWQFGKALRPARFGSWEQLDAQARRTAARTGDLWGSGGYAWIYLGALCEEAGAFARLDAELFVEGLHDILTRHPTQDMANRMAALVGHTLGGPTRAGSTRRRVADCLGWIAQDHLRELHPQVWAEAPERSPGARLDCSAAKPGEVRALDCLTEFYAPAL
;
A
#
# COMPACT_ATOMS: atom_id res chain seq x y z
N MET A 1 -33.17 -8.57 -9.66
CA MET A 1 -33.33 -7.60 -8.55
C MET A 1 -32.06 -6.78 -8.54
N THR A 2 -32.10 -5.60 -9.10
CA THR A 2 -30.90 -4.77 -9.34
C THR A 2 -30.34 -4.24 -8.02
N ILE A 3 -29.02 -4.25 -7.86
CA ILE A 3 -28.25 -3.75 -6.68
C ILE A 3 -28.60 -2.28 -6.33
N ARG A 4 -29.28 -1.56 -7.22
CA ARG A 4 -29.74 -0.18 -7.04
C ARG A 4 -30.56 0.10 -5.77
N ASN A 5 -31.16 -0.92 -5.16
CA ASN A 5 -32.05 -0.74 -4.01
C ASN A 5 -31.37 -0.91 -2.64
N LEU A 6 -30.05 -1.17 -2.60
CA LEU A 6 -29.32 -1.40 -1.34
C LEU A 6 -28.70 -0.13 -0.75
N PHE A 7 -28.65 0.96 -1.52
CA PHE A 7 -28.11 2.24 -1.02
C PHE A 7 -29.16 3.33 -1.11
N PRO A 8 -29.73 3.78 0.02
CA PRO A 8 -30.58 4.98 0.02
C PRO A 8 -29.74 6.17 -0.44
N SER A 9 -30.26 6.90 -1.43
CA SER A 9 -29.63 8.06 -2.04
C SER A 9 -29.11 9.04 -0.99
N MET A 10 -27.81 9.34 -1.00
CA MET A 10 -27.20 10.41 -0.20
C MET A 10 -27.61 11.80 -0.71
N ARG A 11 -28.90 12.15 -0.61
CA ARG A 11 -29.46 13.48 -0.93
C ARG A 11 -30.09 14.15 0.27
N ALA A 12 -29.58 14.02 1.48
CA ALA A 12 -30.14 14.79 2.60
C ALA A 12 -29.13 14.94 3.76
N VAL A 13 -27.92 15.52 3.53
CA VAL A 13 -27.15 16.14 4.61
C VAL A 13 -26.44 17.38 4.09
N SER A 14 -27.27 18.40 3.78
CA SER A 14 -26.77 19.76 3.53
C SER A 14 -27.78 20.78 4.01
N ALA A 15 -28.09 20.77 5.28
CA ALA A 15 -28.75 21.91 5.93
C ALA A 15 -28.81 21.71 7.45
N ARG A 16 -27.74 22.07 8.14
CA ARG A 16 -27.76 22.55 9.55
C ARG A 16 -26.35 22.85 10.04
N LEU A 17 -25.84 24.00 9.64
CA LEU A 17 -24.73 24.65 10.36
C LEU A 17 -25.03 26.14 10.40
N SER A 18 -25.73 26.57 11.41
CA SER A 18 -25.86 27.97 11.82
C SER A 18 -26.09 28.00 13.32
N SER A 19 -25.02 28.15 14.09
CA SER A 19 -24.98 28.96 15.32
C SER A 19 -23.65 28.71 16.02
N ARG A 20 -22.73 29.64 15.82
CA ARG A 20 -21.51 29.78 16.66
C ARG A 20 -21.88 30.54 17.93
N PRO A 21 -21.49 30.09 19.10
CA PRO A 21 -21.29 30.96 20.27
C PRO A 21 -19.91 31.60 20.22
N ALA A 22 -19.83 32.87 20.56
CA ALA A 22 -18.61 33.67 20.65
C ALA A 22 -17.68 33.13 21.75
N VAL A 23 -16.40 32.98 21.41
CA VAL A 23 -15.32 32.63 22.35
C VAL A 23 -14.57 33.90 22.74
N PRO A 24 -14.23 34.11 24.04
CA PRO A 24 -13.57 35.32 24.50
C PRO A 24 -12.12 35.39 24.02
N VAL A 25 -11.71 36.59 23.63
CA VAL A 25 -10.35 36.99 23.29
C VAL A 25 -9.49 37.02 24.55
N GLY A 26 -8.36 36.35 24.51
CA GLY A 26 -7.31 36.61 25.49
C GLY A 26 -6.41 35.42 25.77
N THR A 27 -5.31 35.32 25.05
CA THR A 27 -3.93 35.25 25.57
C THR A 27 -2.96 35.22 24.39
N SER A 28 -2.12 36.22 24.30
CA SER A 28 -1.01 36.34 23.37
C SER A 28 -0.04 35.17 23.60
N VAL A 29 -0.07 34.19 22.69
CA VAL A 29 0.99 33.19 22.60
C VAL A 29 2.14 33.86 21.84
N ALA A 30 3.31 33.92 22.47
CA ALA A 30 4.53 34.43 21.84
C ALA A 30 4.78 33.67 20.53
N PRO A 31 5.20 34.33 19.44
CA PRO A 31 5.46 33.67 18.18
C PRO A 31 6.59 32.65 18.36
N THR A 32 6.32 31.41 18.02
CA THR A 32 7.35 30.37 17.87
C THR A 32 8.41 30.90 16.93
N PRO A 33 9.72 30.86 17.25
CA PRO A 33 10.76 31.33 16.37
C PRO A 33 10.71 30.56 15.05
N ALA A 34 10.60 31.26 13.94
CA ALA A 34 10.62 30.69 12.61
C ALA A 34 11.93 29.89 12.38
N PRO A 35 11.90 28.77 11.68
CA PRO A 35 13.10 28.00 11.39
C PRO A 35 14.13 28.88 10.66
N ARG A 36 15.38 28.87 11.14
CA ARG A 36 16.47 29.73 10.65
C ARG A 36 17.12 29.24 9.36
N HIS A 37 16.50 28.32 8.63
CA HIS A 37 17.05 27.77 7.39
C HIS A 37 16.32 28.36 6.18
N ALA A 38 17.07 28.65 5.11
CA ALA A 38 16.47 29.06 3.84
C ALA A 38 15.49 27.93 3.39
N PRO A 39 14.27 28.27 2.99
CA PRO A 39 13.34 27.27 2.51
C PRO A 39 13.92 26.58 1.28
N VAL A 40 13.78 25.26 1.22
CA VAL A 40 14.11 24.49 0.00
C VAL A 40 13.15 24.96 -1.09
N ASP A 41 13.69 25.59 -2.13
CA ASP A 41 12.90 26.06 -3.27
C ASP A 41 12.83 24.95 -4.33
N ILE A 42 11.76 24.20 -4.31
CA ILE A 42 11.49 23.10 -5.25
C ILE A 42 10.02 23.13 -5.67
N PRO A 43 9.71 23.03 -6.99
CA PRO A 43 8.34 22.98 -7.47
C PRO A 43 7.50 21.87 -6.83
N VAL A 44 6.21 22.13 -6.61
CA VAL A 44 5.25 21.15 -6.06
C VAL A 44 4.27 20.76 -7.16
N CYS A 45 4.12 19.46 -7.39
CA CYS A 45 3.15 18.86 -8.31
C CYS A 45 2.11 18.09 -7.52
N ASP A 46 0.90 18.68 -7.34
CA ASP A 46 -0.21 18.11 -6.58
C ASP A 46 -1.55 18.29 -7.31
N PRO A 47 -2.26 17.21 -7.72
CA PRO A 47 -1.80 15.82 -7.62
C PRO A 47 -0.66 15.47 -8.58
N GLY A 48 0.25 14.59 -8.14
CA GLY A 48 1.27 14.03 -9.01
C GLY A 48 0.68 13.08 -10.08
N PRO A 49 1.42 12.82 -11.18
CA PRO A 49 0.91 12.01 -12.30
C PRO A 49 0.43 10.60 -11.90
N ASP A 50 1.13 9.94 -10.98
CA ASP A 50 0.72 8.60 -10.50
C ASP A 50 -0.57 8.66 -9.68
N ALA A 51 -0.68 9.64 -8.78
CA ALA A 51 -1.87 9.85 -7.98
C ALA A 51 -3.10 10.08 -8.85
N LEU A 52 -2.98 10.92 -9.88
CA LEU A 52 -4.03 11.19 -10.85
C LEU A 52 -4.41 9.94 -11.64
N ALA A 53 -3.43 9.19 -12.14
CA ALA A 53 -3.66 7.96 -12.89
C ALA A 53 -4.35 6.89 -12.04
N CYS A 54 -3.89 6.68 -10.79
CA CYS A 54 -4.50 5.74 -9.85
C CYS A 54 -5.96 6.10 -9.56
N GLU A 55 -6.25 7.38 -9.26
CA GLU A 55 -7.62 7.78 -8.94
C GLU A 55 -8.53 7.72 -10.19
N THR A 56 -8.03 8.03 -11.37
CA THR A 56 -8.77 7.88 -12.64
C THR A 56 -9.20 6.44 -12.87
N LEU A 57 -8.28 5.48 -12.67
CA LEU A 57 -8.58 4.06 -12.83
C LEU A 57 -9.55 3.57 -11.75
N ARG A 58 -9.36 3.97 -10.49
CA ARG A 58 -10.30 3.63 -9.42
C ARG A 58 -11.69 4.22 -9.67
N ALA A 59 -11.77 5.49 -10.10
CA ALA A 59 -13.03 6.12 -10.44
C ALA A 59 -13.73 5.39 -11.60
N ARG A 60 -12.96 4.90 -12.60
CA ARG A 60 -13.51 4.11 -13.72
C ARG A 60 -14.10 2.79 -13.22
N GLY A 61 -13.34 2.02 -12.41
CA GLY A 61 -13.83 0.76 -11.84
C GLY A 61 -15.08 0.95 -10.98
N GLN A 62 -15.09 1.98 -10.12
CA GLN A 62 -16.24 2.34 -9.29
C GLN A 62 -17.45 2.74 -10.13
N PHE A 63 -17.23 3.51 -11.20
CA PHE A 63 -18.31 3.92 -12.11
C PHE A 63 -18.97 2.69 -12.76
N LEU A 64 -18.22 1.78 -13.33
CA LEU A 64 -18.74 0.57 -13.98
C LEU A 64 -19.52 -0.31 -12.98
N ALA A 65 -18.98 -0.52 -11.79
CA ALA A 65 -19.67 -1.27 -10.75
C ALA A 65 -20.99 -0.62 -10.31
N ARG A 66 -21.05 0.72 -10.22
CA ARG A 66 -22.28 1.47 -9.91
C ARG A 66 -23.32 1.45 -11.04
N GLN A 67 -22.86 1.23 -12.27
CA GLN A 67 -23.75 1.06 -13.42
C GLN A 67 -24.23 -0.39 -13.59
N ASP A 68 -23.75 -1.31 -12.77
CA ASP A 68 -23.99 -2.75 -12.88
C ASP A 68 -23.43 -3.35 -14.18
N ASP A 69 -22.42 -2.68 -14.78
CA ASP A 69 -21.77 -3.08 -16.03
C ASP A 69 -20.53 -3.95 -15.75
N TRP A 70 -20.79 -5.11 -15.16
CA TRP A 70 -19.76 -6.06 -14.73
C TRP A 70 -19.04 -6.74 -15.89
N GLU A 71 -19.70 -6.91 -17.02
CA GLU A 71 -19.08 -7.48 -18.22
C GLU A 71 -18.00 -6.55 -18.78
N GLN A 72 -18.33 -5.27 -18.93
CA GLN A 72 -17.35 -4.28 -19.39
C GLN A 72 -16.20 -4.12 -18.38
N LEU A 73 -16.50 -4.08 -17.10
CA LEU A 73 -15.49 -4.03 -16.04
C LEU A 73 -14.52 -5.22 -16.12
N ALA A 74 -15.06 -6.44 -16.22
CA ALA A 74 -14.24 -7.66 -16.33
C ALA A 74 -13.34 -7.62 -17.57
N LYS A 75 -13.86 -7.14 -18.69
CA LYS A 75 -13.09 -6.98 -19.94
C LYS A 75 -11.97 -5.96 -19.80
N GLU A 76 -12.24 -4.80 -19.18
CA GLU A 76 -11.21 -3.75 -18.96
C GLU A 76 -10.10 -4.26 -18.04
N ILE A 77 -10.46 -4.92 -16.93
CA ILE A 77 -9.48 -5.50 -15.99
C ILE A 77 -8.64 -6.58 -16.69
N ALA A 78 -9.28 -7.54 -17.38
CA ALA A 78 -8.56 -8.61 -18.07
C ALA A 78 -7.62 -8.05 -19.16
N THR A 79 -8.03 -7.01 -19.88
CA THR A 79 -7.19 -6.35 -20.91
C THR A 79 -5.98 -5.66 -20.26
N ALA A 80 -6.19 -4.91 -19.19
CA ALA A 80 -5.11 -4.24 -18.47
C ALA A 80 -4.14 -5.25 -17.84
N GLU A 81 -4.66 -6.34 -17.29
CA GLU A 81 -3.87 -7.42 -16.70
C GLU A 81 -3.02 -8.15 -17.75
N ALA A 82 -3.60 -8.56 -18.88
CA ALA A 82 -2.89 -9.22 -19.95
C ALA A 82 -1.76 -8.35 -20.53
N ALA A 83 -1.97 -7.04 -20.61
CA ALA A 83 -0.97 -6.09 -21.07
C ALA A 83 0.05 -5.68 -19.99
N ARG A 84 -0.07 -6.18 -18.74
CA ARG A 84 0.73 -5.71 -17.58
C ARG A 84 0.76 -4.17 -17.49
N GLN A 85 -0.38 -3.55 -17.77
CA GLN A 85 -0.48 -2.10 -17.81
C GLN A 85 -0.25 -1.50 -16.42
N GLN A 86 0.58 -0.46 -16.36
CA GLN A 86 0.98 0.19 -15.10
C GLN A 86 0.73 1.70 -15.15
N THR A 87 0.57 2.30 -13.97
CA THR A 87 0.59 3.74 -13.76
C THR A 87 2.03 4.28 -13.76
N PRO A 88 2.25 5.61 -13.77
CA PRO A 88 3.59 6.19 -13.65
C PRO A 88 4.39 5.72 -12.41
N GLY A 89 3.73 5.40 -11.29
CA GLY A 89 4.33 4.83 -10.08
C GLY A 89 4.38 3.31 -10.05
N LEU A 90 4.27 2.68 -11.23
CA LEU A 90 4.36 1.23 -11.45
C LEU A 90 3.31 0.41 -10.69
N ARG A 91 2.13 0.98 -10.42
CA ARG A 91 1.00 0.24 -9.87
C ARG A 91 0.22 -0.43 -11.01
N SER A 92 -0.27 -1.65 -10.78
CA SER A 92 -1.07 -2.37 -11.76
C SER A 92 -2.39 -1.65 -12.07
N ALA A 93 -2.64 -1.30 -13.33
CA ALA A 93 -3.89 -0.69 -13.76
C ALA A 93 -5.10 -1.61 -13.51
N ALA A 94 -4.92 -2.92 -13.72
CA ALA A 94 -5.94 -3.92 -13.41
C ALA A 94 -6.30 -3.93 -11.92
N SER A 95 -5.30 -3.83 -11.02
CA SER A 95 -5.52 -3.73 -9.57
C SER A 95 -6.30 -2.47 -9.20
N MET A 96 -5.94 -1.31 -9.80
CA MET A 96 -6.65 -0.04 -9.54
C MET A 96 -8.11 -0.07 -9.98
N LEU A 97 -8.40 -0.64 -11.14
CA LEU A 97 -9.78 -0.86 -11.61
C LEU A 97 -10.57 -1.75 -10.65
N ALA A 98 -9.98 -2.89 -10.23
CA ALA A 98 -10.61 -3.82 -9.30
C ALA A 98 -10.80 -3.21 -7.90
N GLU A 99 -9.85 -2.39 -7.41
CA GLU A 99 -10.00 -1.62 -6.17
C GLU A 99 -11.17 -0.63 -6.26
N GLY A 100 -11.27 0.09 -7.38
CA GLY A 100 -12.38 1.00 -7.64
C GLY A 100 -13.73 0.30 -7.61
N ALA A 101 -13.82 -0.87 -8.25
CA ALA A 101 -15.05 -1.66 -8.33
C ALA A 101 -15.59 -2.06 -6.94
N ARG A 102 -14.71 -2.39 -5.99
CA ARG A 102 -15.11 -2.81 -4.65
C ARG A 102 -15.13 -1.68 -3.61
N ARG A 103 -14.73 -0.45 -3.99
CA ARG A 103 -14.52 0.68 -3.07
C ARG A 103 -15.75 1.00 -2.20
N ASP A 104 -16.92 1.10 -2.81
CA ASP A 104 -18.15 1.44 -2.07
C ASP A 104 -18.49 0.36 -1.04
N MET A 105 -18.34 -0.89 -1.41
CA MET A 105 -18.61 -2.02 -0.55
C MET A 105 -17.60 -2.13 0.59
N THR A 106 -16.31 -2.06 0.29
CA THR A 106 -15.27 -2.16 1.32
C THR A 106 -15.32 -0.98 2.30
N THR A 107 -15.69 0.21 1.83
CA THR A 107 -15.95 1.37 2.69
C THR A 107 -17.14 1.10 3.63
N ALA A 108 -18.27 0.65 3.12
CA ALA A 108 -19.44 0.34 3.93
C ALA A 108 -19.16 -0.78 4.94
N ILE A 109 -18.42 -1.80 4.53
CA ILE A 109 -17.97 -2.89 5.40
C ILE A 109 -17.06 -2.37 6.52
N ALA A 110 -16.06 -1.55 6.18
CA ALA A 110 -15.14 -0.98 7.18
C ALA A 110 -15.87 -0.14 8.22
N GLU A 111 -16.84 0.68 7.79
CA GLU A 111 -17.71 1.44 8.68
C GLU A 111 -18.59 0.55 9.58
N ALA A 112 -19.16 -0.51 9.03
CA ALA A 112 -19.98 -1.46 9.79
C ALA A 112 -19.13 -2.23 10.82
N VAL A 113 -17.90 -2.63 10.45
CA VAL A 113 -16.92 -3.23 11.37
C VAL A 113 -16.56 -2.26 12.49
N ALA A 114 -16.24 -1.00 12.17
CA ALA A 114 -15.90 0.01 13.16
C ALA A 114 -17.04 0.27 14.17
N ARG A 115 -18.29 0.11 13.74
CA ARG A 115 -19.50 0.22 14.59
C ARG A 115 -19.86 -1.10 15.31
N GLY A 116 -19.11 -2.17 15.13
CA GLY A 116 -19.42 -3.49 15.72
C GLY A 116 -20.74 -4.09 15.20
N LYS A 117 -21.03 -3.98 13.91
CA LYS A 117 -22.28 -4.42 13.27
C LYS A 117 -22.12 -5.63 12.36
N PRO A 118 -21.88 -6.85 12.88
CA PRO A 118 -21.58 -8.03 12.07
C PRO A 118 -22.71 -8.40 11.09
N ARG A 119 -23.98 -8.10 11.43
CA ARG A 119 -25.11 -8.38 10.53
C ARG A 119 -25.08 -7.47 9.30
N GLU A 120 -24.68 -6.20 9.44
CA GLU A 120 -24.55 -5.27 8.32
C GLU A 120 -23.41 -5.71 7.39
N VAL A 121 -22.26 -6.14 7.96
CA VAL A 121 -21.13 -6.71 7.19
C VAL A 121 -21.57 -7.97 6.42
N GLN A 122 -22.30 -8.88 7.08
CA GLN A 122 -22.78 -10.09 6.43
C GLN A 122 -23.75 -9.79 5.28
N ALA A 123 -24.66 -8.84 5.46
CA ALA A 123 -25.59 -8.42 4.42
C ALA A 123 -24.87 -7.80 3.22
N ALA A 124 -23.86 -6.95 3.47
CA ALA A 124 -23.06 -6.33 2.40
C ALA A 124 -22.31 -7.39 1.58
N VAL A 125 -21.68 -8.36 2.23
CA VAL A 125 -20.96 -9.45 1.53
C VAL A 125 -21.91 -10.38 0.79
N ALA A 126 -23.05 -10.73 1.39
CA ALA A 126 -24.07 -11.58 0.75
C ALA A 126 -24.67 -10.95 -0.51
N ALA A 127 -24.62 -9.62 -0.64
CA ALA A 127 -25.06 -8.92 -1.85
C ALA A 127 -24.21 -9.24 -3.11
N LEU A 128 -23.03 -9.86 -2.94
CA LEU A 128 -22.17 -10.31 -4.03
C LEU A 128 -22.48 -11.73 -4.52
N GLU A 129 -23.22 -12.51 -3.75
CA GLU A 129 -23.54 -13.91 -4.11
C GLU A 129 -24.30 -14.00 -5.45
N PRO A 130 -25.31 -13.16 -5.74
CA PRO A 130 -25.98 -13.16 -7.04
C PRO A 130 -25.02 -12.91 -8.21
N LEU A 131 -24.10 -11.98 -8.07
CA LEU A 131 -23.12 -11.65 -9.11
C LEU A 131 -22.20 -12.85 -9.42
N LEU A 132 -21.75 -13.55 -8.39
CA LEU A 132 -20.95 -14.77 -8.56
C LEU A 132 -21.77 -15.91 -9.19
N ALA A 133 -23.07 -15.97 -8.90
CA ALA A 133 -23.97 -16.96 -9.49
C ALA A 133 -24.29 -16.67 -10.97
N GLU A 134 -24.37 -15.41 -11.35
CA GLU A 134 -24.60 -14.97 -12.74
C GLU A 134 -23.36 -15.16 -13.60
N MET A 135 -22.16 -14.97 -13.03
CA MET A 135 -20.87 -15.02 -13.73
C MET A 135 -19.91 -16.07 -13.11
N PRO A 136 -20.29 -17.35 -12.97
CA PRO A 136 -19.55 -18.33 -12.15
C PRO A 136 -18.17 -18.70 -12.72
N ALA A 137 -17.97 -18.53 -14.02
CA ALA A 137 -16.72 -18.83 -14.71
C ALA A 137 -15.84 -17.58 -14.95
N CYS A 138 -16.26 -16.39 -14.50
CA CYS A 138 -15.49 -15.18 -14.70
C CYS A 138 -14.41 -15.04 -13.60
N PRO A 139 -13.11 -15.21 -13.93
CA PRO A 139 -12.05 -15.15 -12.94
C PRO A 139 -11.92 -13.75 -12.33
N VAL A 140 -12.18 -12.69 -13.10
CA VAL A 140 -12.07 -11.30 -12.64
C VAL A 140 -13.11 -10.99 -11.56
N ILE A 141 -14.37 -11.38 -11.78
CA ILE A 141 -15.44 -11.15 -10.79
C ILE A 141 -15.17 -11.94 -9.51
N ALA A 142 -14.78 -13.20 -9.66
CA ALA A 142 -14.41 -14.04 -8.51
C ALA A 142 -13.22 -13.44 -7.73
N GLN A 143 -12.23 -12.85 -8.42
CA GLN A 143 -11.07 -12.19 -7.79
C GLN A 143 -11.49 -10.94 -7.02
N ILE A 144 -12.36 -10.09 -7.58
CA ILE A 144 -12.90 -8.92 -6.87
C ILE A 144 -13.58 -9.35 -5.57
N ILE A 145 -14.42 -10.39 -5.62
CA ILE A 145 -15.13 -10.93 -4.45
C ILE A 145 -14.16 -11.55 -3.44
N ALA A 146 -13.15 -12.29 -3.89
CA ALA A 146 -12.11 -12.83 -3.02
C ALA A 146 -11.38 -11.72 -2.25
N MET A 147 -11.04 -10.61 -2.93
CA MET A 147 -10.41 -9.47 -2.28
C MET A 147 -11.35 -8.73 -1.32
N VAL A 148 -12.65 -8.66 -1.59
CA VAL A 148 -13.63 -8.14 -0.60
C VAL A 148 -13.59 -9.00 0.67
N HIS A 149 -13.52 -10.32 0.56
CA HIS A 149 -13.38 -11.19 1.71
C HIS A 149 -12.06 -10.96 2.47
N VAL A 150 -10.93 -10.86 1.77
CA VAL A 150 -9.62 -10.57 2.37
C VAL A 150 -9.64 -9.23 3.13
N GLU A 151 -10.15 -8.18 2.49
CA GLU A 151 -10.24 -6.84 3.10
C GLU A 151 -11.20 -6.82 4.30
N THR A 152 -12.31 -7.53 4.23
CA THR A 152 -13.24 -7.70 5.35
C THR A 152 -12.59 -8.42 6.53
N ALA A 153 -11.84 -9.49 6.26
CA ALA A 153 -11.10 -10.21 7.29
C ALA A 153 -10.08 -9.28 7.98
N ARG A 154 -9.30 -8.55 7.20
CA ARG A 154 -8.32 -7.59 7.72
C ARG A 154 -8.97 -6.49 8.53
N ALA A 155 -10.13 -5.98 8.10
CA ALA A 155 -10.89 -4.99 8.85
C ALA A 155 -11.29 -5.53 10.24
N TRP A 156 -11.78 -6.77 10.34
CA TRP A 156 -12.10 -7.40 11.63
C TRP A 156 -10.88 -7.57 12.54
N ARG A 157 -9.73 -7.94 11.98
CA ARG A 157 -8.48 -8.09 12.76
C ARG A 157 -7.93 -6.75 13.25
N ALA A 158 -8.02 -5.71 12.42
CA ALA A 158 -7.53 -4.37 12.74
C ALA A 158 -8.52 -3.53 13.56
N ALA A 159 -9.77 -4.00 13.71
CA ALA A 159 -10.80 -3.25 14.40
C ALA A 159 -10.39 -2.92 15.85
N PRO A 160 -10.49 -1.65 16.26
CA PRO A 160 -10.33 -1.28 17.66
C PRO A 160 -11.42 -1.96 18.50
N ASP A 161 -11.44 -1.70 19.79
CA ASP A 161 -12.51 -2.23 20.66
C ASP A 161 -13.88 -1.75 20.17
N THR A 162 -14.59 -2.65 19.48
CA THR A 162 -15.92 -2.42 18.89
C THR A 162 -17.05 -2.87 19.84
N GLY A 163 -16.70 -3.21 21.09
CA GLY A 163 -17.63 -3.85 22.03
C GLY A 163 -17.90 -5.33 21.71
N LEU A 164 -17.28 -5.88 20.66
CA LEU A 164 -17.36 -7.30 20.32
C LEU A 164 -16.21 -8.08 20.95
N PRO A 165 -16.46 -9.30 21.49
CA PRO A 165 -15.41 -10.18 21.99
C PRO A 165 -14.31 -10.42 20.93
N ALA A 166 -13.05 -10.50 21.38
CA ALA A 166 -11.93 -10.81 20.49
C ALA A 166 -12.11 -12.14 19.74
N ALA A 167 -12.72 -13.13 20.39
CA ALA A 167 -13.04 -14.42 19.79
C ALA A 167 -14.01 -14.29 18.60
N ASP A 168 -15.02 -13.41 18.67
CA ASP A 168 -15.98 -13.20 17.59
C ASP A 168 -15.31 -12.49 16.39
N ARG A 169 -14.42 -11.53 16.64
CA ARG A 169 -13.63 -10.88 15.60
C ARG A 169 -12.69 -11.86 14.93
N GLN A 170 -12.03 -12.74 15.69
CA GLN A 170 -11.17 -13.79 15.15
C GLN A 170 -11.96 -14.81 14.35
N ALA A 171 -13.15 -15.20 14.80
CA ALA A 171 -14.04 -16.10 14.06
C ALA A 171 -14.51 -15.45 12.74
N ALA A 172 -14.81 -14.16 12.75
CA ALA A 172 -15.16 -13.42 11.54
C ALA A 172 -13.97 -13.35 10.56
N PHE A 173 -12.76 -13.04 11.04
CA PHE A 173 -11.54 -13.09 10.25
C PHE A 173 -11.38 -14.46 9.57
N ALA A 174 -11.40 -15.55 10.34
CA ALA A 174 -11.22 -16.90 9.83
C ALA A 174 -12.28 -17.28 8.78
N ARG A 175 -13.54 -16.91 9.01
CA ARG A 175 -14.65 -17.18 8.07
C ARG A 175 -14.44 -16.50 6.72
N HIS A 176 -14.04 -15.22 6.72
CA HIS A 176 -13.82 -14.48 5.48
C HIS A 176 -12.56 -14.95 4.76
N MET A 177 -11.47 -15.23 5.46
CA MET A 177 -10.28 -15.84 4.86
C MET A 177 -10.59 -17.19 4.23
N ALA A 178 -11.35 -18.07 4.91
CA ALA A 178 -11.78 -19.34 4.34
C ALA A 178 -12.65 -19.17 3.07
N ALA A 179 -13.47 -18.12 2.99
CA ALA A 179 -14.22 -17.80 1.78
C ALA A 179 -13.30 -17.37 0.63
N ALA A 180 -12.30 -16.52 0.90
CA ALA A 180 -11.30 -16.12 -0.08
C ALA A 180 -10.47 -17.32 -0.57
N THR A 181 -10.06 -18.22 0.33
CA THR A 181 -9.34 -19.45 -0.01
C THR A 181 -10.15 -20.34 -0.94
N ARG A 182 -11.44 -20.58 -0.64
CA ARG A 182 -12.32 -21.38 -1.52
C ARG A 182 -12.46 -20.77 -2.93
N LEU A 183 -12.44 -19.45 -3.07
CA LEU A 183 -12.43 -18.81 -4.39
C LEU A 183 -11.07 -18.97 -5.07
N ASN A 184 -9.97 -18.80 -4.32
CA ASN A 184 -8.63 -19.00 -4.82
C ASN A 184 -8.40 -20.43 -5.35
N ASP A 185 -8.94 -21.44 -4.67
CA ASP A 185 -8.79 -22.85 -5.07
C ASP A 185 -9.50 -23.19 -6.39
N ARG A 186 -10.35 -22.28 -6.91
CA ARG A 186 -11.07 -22.49 -8.19
C ARG A 186 -10.30 -21.95 -9.39
N PHE A 187 -9.34 -21.05 -9.18
CA PHE A 187 -8.66 -20.34 -10.26
C PHE A 187 -7.15 -20.36 -10.02
N ASP A 188 -6.45 -21.17 -10.80
CA ASP A 188 -4.99 -21.22 -10.73
C ASP A 188 -4.38 -19.98 -11.39
N PRO A 189 -3.47 -19.22 -10.70
CA PRO A 189 -2.84 -18.03 -11.26
C PRO A 189 -2.07 -18.26 -12.54
N PHE A 190 -1.42 -19.41 -12.72
CA PHE A 190 -0.65 -19.73 -13.92
C PHE A 190 -1.53 -20.13 -15.09
N GLU A 191 -2.58 -20.92 -14.87
CA GLU A 191 -3.55 -21.25 -15.93
C GLU A 191 -4.20 -19.99 -16.50
N HIS A 192 -4.50 -19.01 -15.63
CA HIS A 192 -5.10 -17.73 -16.02
C HIS A 192 -4.07 -16.64 -16.37
N GLN A 193 -2.78 -16.89 -16.20
CA GLN A 193 -1.71 -15.89 -16.35
C GLN A 193 -2.02 -14.60 -15.55
N SER A 194 -2.57 -14.76 -14.34
CA SER A 194 -3.17 -13.68 -13.54
C SER A 194 -2.35 -13.35 -12.29
N PRO A 195 -1.58 -12.25 -12.28
CA PRO A 195 -1.00 -11.69 -11.07
C PRO A 195 -2.04 -11.34 -10.02
N LEU A 196 -3.24 -10.91 -10.40
CA LEU A 196 -4.30 -10.59 -9.45
C LEU A 196 -4.71 -11.81 -8.61
N TRP A 197 -4.77 -13.01 -9.22
CA TRP A 197 -5.02 -14.25 -8.49
C TRP A 197 -3.82 -14.68 -7.64
N ALA A 198 -2.59 -14.46 -8.11
CA ALA A 198 -1.40 -14.71 -7.30
C ALA A 198 -1.35 -13.77 -6.07
N VAL A 199 -1.84 -12.52 -6.18
CA VAL A 199 -2.01 -11.60 -5.03
C VAL A 199 -3.04 -12.15 -4.03
N VAL A 200 -4.14 -12.75 -4.50
CA VAL A 200 -5.11 -13.43 -3.60
C VAL A 200 -4.43 -14.60 -2.89
N ARG A 201 -3.69 -15.46 -3.61
CA ARG A 201 -2.93 -16.60 -3.07
C ARG A 201 -1.98 -16.15 -1.96
N CYS A 202 -1.18 -15.11 -2.18
CA CYS A 202 -0.31 -14.52 -1.16
C CYS A 202 -1.09 -13.92 0.02
N SER A 203 -2.28 -13.37 -0.22
CA SER A 203 -3.09 -12.74 0.83
C SER A 203 -3.70 -13.76 1.79
N VAL A 204 -4.09 -14.95 1.32
CA VAL A 204 -4.69 -15.98 2.17
C VAL A 204 -3.68 -16.71 3.06
N LEU A 205 -2.35 -16.51 2.85
CA LEU A 205 -1.31 -16.93 3.79
C LEU A 205 -1.55 -16.43 5.22
N GLU A 206 -2.26 -15.32 5.38
CA GLU A 206 -2.60 -14.77 6.71
C GLU A 206 -3.48 -15.70 7.57
N ALA A 207 -4.12 -16.70 6.96
CA ALA A 207 -4.94 -17.69 7.64
C ALA A 207 -4.41 -19.12 7.43
N ASP A 208 -3.30 -19.30 6.74
CA ASP A 208 -2.65 -20.58 6.57
C ASP A 208 -2.07 -21.06 7.93
N PRO A 209 -2.24 -22.33 8.32
CA PRO A 209 -1.65 -22.86 9.55
C PRO A 209 -0.12 -22.97 9.50
N ALA A 210 0.47 -23.04 8.32
CA ALA A 210 1.92 -23.15 8.11
C ALA A 210 2.39 -22.22 6.97
N PRO A 211 2.19 -20.88 7.08
CA PRO A 211 2.48 -19.96 6.00
C PRO A 211 3.96 -19.88 5.64
N GLN A 212 4.86 -20.21 6.58
CA GLN A 212 6.30 -20.25 6.38
C GLN A 212 6.73 -21.29 5.33
N ASP A 213 5.93 -22.34 5.11
CA ASP A 213 6.25 -23.42 4.17
C ASP A 213 5.95 -23.01 2.71
N ARG A 214 5.13 -21.96 2.52
CA ARG A 214 4.63 -21.52 1.21
C ARG A 214 4.98 -20.10 0.82
N VAL A 215 5.30 -19.24 1.78
CA VAL A 215 5.46 -17.80 1.53
C VAL A 215 6.49 -17.49 0.44
N ALA A 216 7.58 -18.25 0.39
CA ALA A 216 8.62 -18.04 -0.61
C ALA A 216 8.11 -18.41 -2.01
N ASP A 217 7.52 -19.58 -2.16
CA ASP A 217 7.04 -20.08 -3.44
C ASP A 217 5.89 -19.22 -3.98
N ASP A 218 4.88 -18.90 -3.15
CA ASP A 218 3.73 -18.09 -3.57
C ASP A 218 4.13 -16.68 -4.02
N PHE A 219 5.12 -16.05 -3.36
CA PHE A 219 5.60 -14.74 -3.78
C PHE A 219 6.57 -14.80 -4.97
N GLU A 220 7.39 -15.85 -5.08
CA GLU A 220 8.20 -16.05 -6.29
C GLU A 220 7.31 -16.25 -7.51
N ASP A 221 6.25 -17.05 -7.40
CA ASP A 221 5.23 -17.24 -8.43
C ASP A 221 4.58 -15.91 -8.85
N LEU A 222 4.21 -15.07 -7.88
CA LEU A 222 3.64 -13.74 -8.14
C LEU A 222 4.63 -12.83 -8.89
N ILE A 223 5.90 -12.84 -8.49
CA ILE A 223 6.94 -12.03 -9.14
C ILE A 223 7.22 -12.55 -10.55
N ASP A 224 7.20 -13.87 -10.78
CA ASP A 224 7.39 -14.43 -12.11
C ASP A 224 6.25 -14.10 -13.08
N LEU A 225 5.02 -14.02 -12.58
CA LEU A 225 3.86 -13.62 -13.38
C LEU A 225 3.88 -12.11 -13.76
N ASP A 226 4.48 -11.26 -12.92
CA ASP A 226 4.54 -9.80 -13.17
C ASP A 226 5.84 -9.20 -12.61
N PRO A 227 7.00 -9.53 -13.21
CA PRO A 227 8.32 -9.13 -12.68
C PRO A 227 8.59 -7.63 -12.78
N GLY A 228 7.84 -6.91 -13.62
CA GLY A 228 7.92 -5.45 -13.76
C GLY A 228 7.24 -4.68 -12.64
N ASN A 229 6.52 -5.34 -11.74
CA ASN A 229 5.78 -4.70 -10.66
C ASN A 229 6.52 -4.78 -9.32
N PRO A 230 7.16 -3.69 -8.88
CA PRO A 230 8.01 -3.70 -7.69
C PRO A 230 7.21 -3.90 -6.39
N TRP A 231 5.90 -3.64 -6.42
CA TRP A 231 5.04 -3.80 -5.25
C TRP A 231 4.91 -5.25 -4.80
N HIS A 232 5.10 -6.21 -5.70
CA HIS A 232 5.16 -7.63 -5.35
C HIS A 232 6.40 -7.94 -4.51
N MET A 233 7.58 -7.43 -4.91
CA MET A 233 8.82 -7.55 -4.15
C MET A 233 8.73 -6.82 -2.79
N TRP A 234 8.11 -5.64 -2.77
CA TRP A 234 7.84 -4.92 -1.53
C TRP A 234 6.99 -5.75 -0.55
N GLN A 235 5.88 -6.32 -1.02
CA GLN A 235 5.00 -7.15 -0.17
C GLN A 235 5.70 -8.44 0.26
N PHE A 236 6.54 -9.02 -0.58
CA PHE A 236 7.35 -10.17 -0.23
C PHE A 236 8.29 -9.85 0.95
N GLY A 237 8.99 -8.72 0.90
CA GLY A 237 9.82 -8.27 2.02
C GLY A 237 9.05 -8.10 3.33
N LYS A 238 7.82 -7.57 3.26
CA LYS A 238 6.92 -7.47 4.41
C LYS A 238 6.53 -8.85 4.96
N ALA A 239 6.30 -9.83 4.08
CA ALA A 239 5.89 -11.17 4.45
C ALA A 239 7.02 -11.99 5.09
N LEU A 240 8.27 -11.80 4.65
CA LEU A 240 9.44 -12.55 5.12
C LEU A 240 9.99 -12.12 6.49
N ARG A 241 9.41 -11.12 7.13
CA ARG A 241 9.84 -10.70 8.48
C ARG A 241 9.55 -11.79 9.53
N PRO A 242 10.38 -11.92 10.58
CA PRO A 242 10.12 -12.85 11.68
C PRO A 242 8.76 -12.65 12.37
N ALA A 243 8.28 -11.39 12.41
CA ALA A 243 6.97 -11.06 12.96
C ALA A 243 5.79 -11.52 12.06
N ARG A 244 6.07 -12.07 10.88
CA ARG A 244 5.05 -12.54 9.92
C ARG A 244 5.25 -14.02 9.60
N PHE A 245 5.88 -14.35 8.49
CA PHE A 245 5.92 -15.71 7.97
C PHE A 245 7.34 -16.24 7.73
N GLY A 246 8.40 -15.44 7.97
CA GLY A 246 9.76 -15.79 7.63
C GLY A 246 10.78 -15.58 8.74
N SER A 247 12.03 -15.41 8.34
CA SER A 247 13.16 -15.07 9.19
C SER A 247 14.10 -14.08 8.49
N TRP A 248 15.03 -13.49 9.25
CA TRP A 248 16.03 -12.57 8.65
C TRP A 248 16.95 -13.27 7.66
N GLU A 249 17.24 -14.56 7.89
CA GLU A 249 18.03 -15.41 6.98
C GLU A 249 17.29 -15.65 5.67
N GLN A 250 16.00 -15.96 5.75
CA GLN A 250 15.14 -16.13 4.56
C GLN A 250 14.97 -14.82 3.81
N LEU A 251 14.81 -13.69 4.52
CA LEU A 251 14.72 -12.37 3.90
C LEU A 251 15.95 -12.09 3.03
N ASP A 252 17.17 -12.24 3.57
CA ASP A 252 18.40 -11.97 2.81
C ASP A 252 18.57 -12.93 1.63
N ALA A 253 18.35 -14.22 1.86
CA ALA A 253 18.45 -15.23 0.80
C ALA A 253 17.47 -14.94 -0.35
N GLN A 254 16.21 -14.63 -0.03
CA GLN A 254 15.20 -14.34 -1.03
C GLN A 254 15.41 -12.99 -1.72
N ALA A 255 15.92 -11.98 -1.01
CA ALA A 255 16.28 -10.70 -1.62
C ALA A 255 17.37 -10.85 -2.69
N ARG A 256 18.43 -11.62 -2.39
CA ARG A 256 19.50 -11.92 -3.35
C ARG A 256 19.00 -12.76 -4.52
N ARG A 257 18.18 -13.78 -4.26
CA ARG A 257 17.57 -14.61 -5.29
C ARG A 257 16.65 -13.80 -6.22
N THR A 258 15.83 -12.91 -5.67
CA THR A 258 14.95 -12.05 -6.45
C THR A 258 15.75 -11.08 -7.30
N ALA A 259 16.82 -10.46 -6.78
CA ALA A 259 17.70 -9.62 -7.59
C ALA A 259 18.32 -10.40 -8.78
N ALA A 260 18.77 -11.62 -8.56
CA ALA A 260 19.30 -12.46 -9.64
C ALA A 260 18.23 -12.81 -10.70
N ARG A 261 16.98 -13.09 -10.29
CA ARG A 261 15.86 -13.44 -11.20
C ARG A 261 15.32 -12.26 -11.98
N THR A 262 15.34 -11.08 -11.39
CA THR A 262 14.77 -9.85 -12.00
C THR A 262 15.82 -8.88 -12.51
N GLY A 263 17.09 -9.32 -12.57
CA GLY A 263 18.23 -8.48 -12.90
C GLY A 263 18.14 -7.76 -14.25
N ASP A 264 17.54 -8.39 -15.26
CA ASP A 264 17.33 -7.77 -16.56
C ASP A 264 16.44 -6.54 -16.50
N LEU A 265 15.45 -6.53 -15.60
CA LEU A 265 14.51 -5.43 -15.40
C LEU A 265 15.00 -4.43 -14.33
N TRP A 266 15.55 -4.94 -13.23
CA TRP A 266 15.80 -4.15 -12.03
C TRP A 266 17.28 -4.02 -11.63
N GLY A 267 18.20 -4.77 -12.28
CA GLY A 267 19.57 -4.88 -11.77
C GLY A 267 19.57 -5.39 -10.32
N SER A 268 20.29 -4.73 -9.43
CA SER A 268 20.26 -4.98 -7.99
C SER A 268 19.00 -4.44 -7.30
N GLY A 269 18.11 -3.75 -8.03
CA GLY A 269 16.88 -3.13 -7.49
C GLY A 269 15.92 -4.12 -6.85
N GLY A 270 15.88 -5.38 -7.30
CA GLY A 270 15.08 -6.42 -6.67
C GLY A 270 15.45 -6.66 -5.21
N TYR A 271 16.75 -6.62 -4.89
CA TYR A 271 17.25 -6.67 -3.52
C TYR A 271 16.75 -5.48 -2.68
N ALA A 272 16.88 -4.27 -3.24
CA ALA A 272 16.46 -3.06 -2.55
C ALA A 272 14.95 -3.06 -2.28
N TRP A 273 14.11 -3.45 -3.24
CA TRP A 273 12.66 -3.50 -3.06
C TRP A 273 12.20 -4.43 -1.94
N ILE A 274 12.79 -5.64 -1.84
CA ILE A 274 12.46 -6.57 -0.76
C ILE A 274 12.87 -5.97 0.59
N TYR A 275 14.08 -5.44 0.70
CA TYR A 275 14.53 -4.83 1.95
C TYR A 275 13.76 -3.57 2.33
N LEU A 276 13.36 -2.73 1.37
CA LEU A 276 12.48 -1.59 1.62
C LEU A 276 11.17 -2.04 2.27
N GLY A 277 10.53 -3.09 1.74
CA GLY A 277 9.31 -3.66 2.31
C GLY A 277 9.49 -4.10 3.78
N ALA A 278 10.60 -4.76 4.09
CA ALA A 278 10.89 -5.22 5.45
C ALA A 278 11.26 -4.07 6.40
N LEU A 279 12.14 -3.16 5.96
CA LEU A 279 12.67 -2.05 6.76
C LEU A 279 11.60 -1.03 7.15
N CYS A 280 10.60 -0.81 6.30
CA CYS A 280 9.48 0.08 6.60
C CYS A 280 8.61 -0.42 7.76
N GLU A 281 8.65 -1.70 8.05
CA GLU A 281 7.86 -2.32 9.12
C GLU A 281 8.70 -2.63 10.36
N GLU A 282 9.98 -2.99 10.17
CA GLU A 282 10.78 -3.53 11.26
C GLU A 282 12.28 -3.21 11.08
N ALA A 283 12.82 -2.37 11.96
CA ALA A 283 14.22 -1.95 11.92
C ALA A 283 15.23 -3.11 12.11
N GLY A 284 14.79 -4.27 12.62
CA GLY A 284 15.61 -5.46 12.78
C GLY A 284 16.26 -5.94 11.47
N ALA A 285 15.63 -5.64 10.32
CA ALA A 285 16.16 -5.98 9.00
C ALA A 285 17.51 -5.32 8.69
N PHE A 286 17.86 -4.19 9.32
CA PHE A 286 19.20 -3.57 9.16
C PHE A 286 20.36 -4.47 9.60
N ALA A 287 20.12 -5.44 10.48
CA ALA A 287 21.17 -6.32 10.97
C ALA A 287 21.71 -7.28 9.90
N ARG A 288 20.93 -7.55 8.87
CA ARG A 288 21.30 -8.45 7.76
C ARG A 288 21.51 -7.72 6.43
N LEU A 289 21.16 -6.43 6.38
CA LEU A 289 21.25 -5.65 5.16
C LEU A 289 22.68 -5.51 4.68
N ASP A 290 22.95 -5.93 3.46
CA ASP A 290 24.15 -5.54 2.71
C ASP A 290 23.93 -4.12 2.17
N ALA A 291 24.55 -3.14 2.86
CA ALA A 291 24.32 -1.74 2.57
C ALA A 291 24.80 -1.33 1.17
N GLU A 292 25.89 -1.91 0.68
CA GLU A 292 26.44 -1.54 -0.64
C GLU A 292 25.56 -2.12 -1.75
N LEU A 293 25.12 -3.36 -1.65
CA LEU A 293 24.18 -3.97 -2.59
C LEU A 293 22.83 -3.23 -2.59
N PHE A 294 22.37 -2.76 -1.41
CA PHE A 294 21.16 -1.97 -1.29
C PHE A 294 21.29 -0.61 -1.98
N VAL A 295 22.41 0.09 -1.78
CA VAL A 295 22.68 1.38 -2.43
C VAL A 295 22.78 1.22 -3.95
N GLU A 296 23.47 0.18 -4.42
CA GLU A 296 23.51 -0.18 -5.84
C GLU A 296 22.09 -0.40 -6.38
N GLY A 297 21.26 -1.14 -5.63
CA GLY A 297 19.86 -1.35 -5.99
C GLY A 297 19.05 -0.07 -6.10
N LEU A 298 19.27 0.92 -5.23
CA LEU A 298 18.62 2.23 -5.35
C LEU A 298 19.07 2.99 -6.61
N HIS A 299 20.36 2.92 -6.95
CA HIS A 299 20.88 3.50 -8.20
C HIS A 299 20.26 2.83 -9.44
N ASP A 300 20.18 1.50 -9.43
CA ASP A 300 19.56 0.75 -10.52
C ASP A 300 18.07 1.11 -10.70
N ILE A 301 17.31 1.20 -9.59
CA ILE A 301 15.91 1.62 -9.62
C ILE A 301 15.76 2.99 -10.27
N LEU A 302 16.51 3.99 -9.82
CA LEU A 302 16.40 5.37 -10.32
C LEU A 302 16.96 5.56 -11.73
N THR A 303 17.92 4.74 -12.15
CA THR A 303 18.45 4.75 -13.51
C THR A 303 17.48 4.15 -14.50
N ARG A 304 16.84 3.03 -14.13
CA ARG A 304 15.89 2.32 -15.01
C ARG A 304 14.50 2.94 -15.03
N HIS A 305 14.11 3.60 -13.93
CA HIS A 305 12.82 4.28 -13.77
C HIS A 305 13.02 5.74 -13.31
N PRO A 306 13.56 6.62 -14.18
CA PRO A 306 13.93 8.01 -13.84
C PRO A 306 12.71 8.95 -13.80
N THR A 307 11.62 8.52 -13.14
CA THR A 307 10.41 9.33 -12.98
C THR A 307 10.44 10.13 -11.69
N GLN A 308 9.76 11.28 -11.66
CA GLN A 308 9.67 12.06 -10.44
C GLN A 308 8.89 11.34 -9.34
N ASP A 309 7.91 10.48 -9.68
CA ASP A 309 7.26 9.62 -8.69
C ASP A 309 8.27 8.72 -7.97
N MET A 310 9.14 8.05 -8.74
CA MET A 310 10.16 7.16 -8.18
C MET A 310 11.22 7.93 -7.37
N ALA A 311 11.67 9.09 -7.83
CA ALA A 311 12.61 9.94 -7.11
C ALA A 311 12.02 10.40 -5.76
N ASN A 312 10.77 10.88 -5.74
CA ASN A 312 10.06 11.24 -4.52
C ASN A 312 9.90 10.04 -3.58
N ARG A 313 9.55 8.87 -4.12
CA ARG A 313 9.36 7.66 -3.33
C ARG A 313 10.65 7.20 -2.65
N MET A 314 11.74 7.12 -3.39
CA MET A 314 13.04 6.75 -2.81
C MET A 314 13.52 7.80 -1.80
N ALA A 315 13.39 9.09 -2.11
CA ALA A 315 13.74 10.17 -1.17
C ALA A 315 12.90 10.10 0.12
N ALA A 316 11.59 9.92 0.02
CA ALA A 316 10.69 9.79 1.17
C ALA A 316 11.05 8.56 2.03
N LEU A 317 11.34 7.41 1.39
CA LEU A 317 11.69 6.20 2.12
C LEU A 317 13.03 6.33 2.83
N VAL A 318 14.12 6.71 2.14
CA VAL A 318 15.44 6.77 2.77
C VAL A 318 15.58 7.96 3.73
N GLY A 319 14.96 9.10 3.42
CA GLY A 319 15.06 10.32 4.23
C GLY A 319 14.07 10.35 5.39
N HIS A 320 12.79 10.14 5.13
CA HIS A 320 11.75 10.21 6.15
C HIS A 320 11.60 8.90 6.92
N THR A 321 11.29 7.78 6.22
CA THR A 321 10.95 6.51 6.90
C THR A 321 12.17 5.86 7.56
N LEU A 322 13.29 5.76 6.84
CA LEU A 322 14.51 5.08 7.31
C LEU A 322 15.53 6.04 7.92
N GLY A 323 15.37 7.34 7.71
CA GLY A 323 16.24 8.39 8.21
C GLY A 323 16.13 8.65 9.71
N GLY A 324 16.59 9.84 10.13
CA GLY A 324 16.61 10.31 11.51
C GLY A 324 17.94 10.08 12.22
N PRO A 325 18.01 10.33 13.54
CA PRO A 325 19.24 10.18 14.29
C PRO A 325 19.81 8.79 14.20
N THR A 326 21.05 8.67 13.71
CA THR A 326 21.73 7.39 13.47
C THR A 326 23.16 7.46 13.97
N ARG A 327 23.71 6.32 14.40
CA ARG A 327 25.12 6.22 14.76
C ARG A 327 26.00 6.32 13.51
N ALA A 328 27.06 7.14 13.57
CA ALA A 328 28.05 7.21 12.50
C ALA A 328 28.62 5.81 12.17
N GLY A 329 28.79 5.52 10.88
CA GLY A 329 29.28 4.23 10.38
C GLY A 329 28.30 3.06 10.49
N SER A 330 27.04 3.29 10.92
CA SER A 330 26.02 2.24 10.91
C SER A 330 25.43 2.01 9.53
N THR A 331 24.95 0.79 9.24
CA THR A 331 24.17 0.43 8.04
C THR A 331 23.01 1.38 7.82
N ARG A 332 22.27 1.73 8.87
CA ARG A 332 21.15 2.68 8.79
C ARG A 332 21.62 4.08 8.35
N ARG A 333 22.78 4.55 8.86
CA ARG A 333 23.35 5.84 8.44
C ARG A 333 23.72 5.79 6.96
N ARG A 334 24.33 4.71 6.48
CA ARG A 334 24.69 4.53 5.07
C ARG A 334 23.47 4.60 4.15
N VAL A 335 22.34 4.01 4.57
CA VAL A 335 21.05 4.10 3.84
C VAL A 335 20.50 5.52 3.85
N ALA A 336 20.48 6.18 5.00
CA ALA A 336 19.97 7.55 5.12
C ALA A 336 20.79 8.57 4.30
N ASP A 337 22.11 8.37 4.18
CA ASP A 337 23.00 9.22 3.38
C ASP A 337 22.66 9.17 1.87
N CYS A 338 21.91 8.17 1.41
CA CYS A 338 21.42 8.11 0.03
C CYS A 338 20.50 9.29 -0.33
N LEU A 339 19.83 9.91 0.66
CA LEU A 339 18.99 11.07 0.40
C LEU A 339 19.76 12.18 -0.33
N GLY A 340 21.06 12.36 -0.03
CA GLY A 340 21.89 13.41 -0.62
C GLY A 340 21.93 13.34 -2.15
N TRP A 341 22.39 12.22 -2.69
CA TRP A 341 22.49 12.05 -4.13
C TRP A 341 21.11 11.90 -4.80
N ILE A 342 20.15 11.27 -4.13
CA ILE A 342 18.77 11.18 -4.66
C ILE A 342 18.19 12.58 -4.85
N ALA A 343 18.31 13.44 -3.85
CA ALA A 343 17.80 14.80 -3.93
C ALA A 343 18.55 15.66 -4.96
N GLN A 344 19.88 15.55 -5.03
CA GLN A 344 20.70 16.34 -5.94
C GLN A 344 20.56 15.90 -7.40
N ASP A 345 20.55 14.59 -7.66
CA ASP A 345 20.67 14.06 -9.01
C ASP A 345 19.31 13.74 -9.64
N HIS A 346 18.29 13.40 -8.83
CA HIS A 346 17.01 12.87 -9.33
C HIS A 346 15.79 13.70 -8.97
N LEU A 347 15.74 14.38 -7.81
CA LEU A 347 14.56 15.11 -7.37
C LEU A 347 14.48 16.48 -8.02
N ARG A 348 13.40 16.75 -8.78
CA ARG A 348 13.20 18.03 -9.48
C ARG A 348 11.89 18.73 -9.11
N GLU A 349 10.94 17.97 -8.56
CA GLU A 349 9.66 18.46 -8.06
C GLU A 349 9.17 17.57 -6.92
N LEU A 350 8.31 18.09 -6.05
CA LEU A 350 7.71 17.35 -4.94
C LEU A 350 6.33 16.82 -5.33
N HIS A 351 6.09 15.54 -5.01
CA HIS A 351 4.80 14.90 -5.09
C HIS A 351 4.24 14.67 -3.66
N PRO A 352 3.47 15.60 -3.11
CA PRO A 352 3.05 15.56 -1.70
C PRO A 352 2.38 14.26 -1.29
N GLN A 353 1.58 13.65 -2.16
CA GLN A 353 0.91 12.40 -1.86
C GLN A 353 1.90 11.25 -1.63
N VAL A 354 3.00 11.18 -2.40
CA VAL A 354 4.05 10.15 -2.22
C VAL A 354 4.69 10.24 -0.84
N TRP A 355 4.94 11.47 -0.38
CA TRP A 355 5.49 11.73 0.96
C TRP A 355 4.47 11.46 2.07
N ALA A 356 3.18 11.73 1.83
CA ALA A 356 2.11 11.42 2.78
C ALA A 356 1.91 9.91 2.95
N GLU A 357 2.06 9.13 1.87
CA GLU A 357 1.96 7.67 1.86
C GLU A 357 3.20 6.96 2.44
N ALA A 358 4.34 7.64 2.54
CA ALA A 358 5.54 7.06 3.11
C ALA A 358 5.29 6.65 4.57
N PRO A 359 5.64 5.41 4.96
CA PRO A 359 5.44 4.94 6.33
C PRO A 359 6.15 5.85 7.33
N GLU A 360 5.52 6.05 8.49
CA GLU A 360 6.17 6.74 9.61
C GLU A 360 7.43 5.99 10.04
N ARG A 361 8.38 6.72 10.62
CA ARG A 361 9.61 6.11 11.17
C ARG A 361 9.27 4.93 12.08
N SER A 362 9.94 3.82 11.87
CA SER A 362 9.76 2.60 12.68
C SER A 362 9.70 2.92 14.19
N PRO A 363 8.79 2.26 14.95
CA PRO A 363 8.57 2.54 16.37
C PRO A 363 9.87 2.39 17.17
N GLY A 364 10.33 3.45 17.72
CA GLY A 364 11.58 3.61 18.49
C GLY A 364 11.96 5.07 18.63
N ALA A 365 11.53 5.93 17.71
CA ALA A 365 11.56 7.37 17.87
C ALA A 365 10.19 7.81 18.38
N ARG A 366 10.09 8.11 19.68
CA ARG A 366 8.94 8.83 20.23
C ARG A 366 8.87 10.19 19.53
N LEU A 367 8.01 10.30 18.55
CA LEU A 367 7.52 11.56 18.04
C LEU A 367 6.07 11.69 18.48
N ASP A 368 5.73 12.86 19.04
CA ASP A 368 4.37 13.26 19.33
C ASP A 368 3.48 12.98 18.11
N CYS A 369 2.58 11.99 18.25
CA CYS A 369 1.61 11.63 17.21
C CYS A 369 0.47 12.67 17.13
N SER A 370 0.79 13.97 17.19
CA SER A 370 -0.20 15.00 16.93
C SER A 370 -0.27 15.28 15.43
N ALA A 371 -1.35 14.84 14.81
CA ALA A 371 -1.77 15.07 13.41
C ALA A 371 -0.71 14.73 12.35
N ALA A 372 -1.03 13.79 11.47
CA ALA A 372 -0.22 13.49 10.29
C ALA A 372 0.07 14.80 9.52
N LYS A 373 1.35 15.14 9.39
CA LYS A 373 1.75 16.34 8.64
C LYS A 373 1.36 16.15 7.17
N PRO A 374 0.88 17.19 6.48
CA PRO A 374 0.70 17.16 5.04
C PRO A 374 2.00 16.70 4.36
N GLY A 375 1.88 15.95 3.27
CA GLY A 375 3.03 15.36 2.58
C GLY A 375 4.08 16.40 2.14
N GLU A 376 3.64 17.58 1.70
CA GLU A 376 4.53 18.71 1.37
C GLU A 376 5.35 19.15 2.58
N VAL A 377 4.72 19.36 3.73
CA VAL A 377 5.41 19.76 4.98
C VAL A 377 6.40 18.68 5.39
N ARG A 378 6.03 17.40 5.27
CA ARG A 378 6.91 16.28 5.56
C ARG A 378 8.16 16.26 4.67
N ALA A 379 7.98 16.50 3.37
CA ALA A 379 9.07 16.59 2.40
C ALA A 379 10.02 17.74 2.71
N LEU A 380 9.48 18.95 2.90
CA LEU A 380 10.26 20.15 3.17
C LEU A 380 11.01 20.05 4.51
N ASP A 381 10.37 19.53 5.57
CA ASP A 381 11.03 19.30 6.86
C ASP A 381 12.21 18.32 6.71
N CYS A 382 12.00 17.21 6.01
CA CYS A 382 13.01 16.19 5.79
C CYS A 382 14.22 16.72 5.00
N LEU A 383 13.97 17.43 3.90
CA LEU A 383 15.02 18.03 3.06
C LEU A 383 15.77 19.15 3.82
N THR A 384 15.03 19.99 4.56
CA THR A 384 15.63 21.06 5.35
C THR A 384 16.51 20.51 6.47
N GLU A 385 16.06 19.48 7.19
CA GLU A 385 16.85 18.80 8.21
C GLU A 385 18.13 18.19 7.63
N PHE A 386 18.03 17.59 6.44
CA PHE A 386 19.17 16.97 5.78
C PHE A 386 20.24 17.99 5.33
N TYR A 387 19.82 19.13 4.78
CA TYR A 387 20.72 20.18 4.30
C TYR A 387 21.13 21.18 5.40
N ALA A 388 20.58 21.06 6.63
CA ALA A 388 21.03 21.87 7.74
C ALA A 388 22.51 21.60 8.02
N PRO A 389 23.35 22.64 8.17
CA PRO A 389 24.73 22.43 8.58
C PRO A 389 24.77 21.73 9.93
N ALA A 390 25.59 20.68 10.02
CA ALA A 390 25.84 20.01 11.30
C ALA A 390 26.43 21.03 12.28
N LEU A 391 25.67 21.38 13.33
CA LEU A 391 26.12 22.27 14.41
C LEU A 391 27.15 21.59 15.30
#